data_3d03fe7be2d77a3c81d8ed52e2aea4b5
#
_entry.id   3d03fe7be2d77a3c81d8ed52e2aea4b5
#
_cell.length_a   1.000
_cell.length_b   1.000
_cell.length_c   1.000
_cell.angle_alpha   90.00
_cell.angle_beta   90.00
_cell.angle_gamma   90.00
#
_symmetry.space_group_name_H-M   'P 1'
#
loop_
_entity.id
_entity.type
_entity.pdbx_description
1 polymer ?
#
loop_
_entity_poly.entity_id
_entity_poly.type
_entity_poly.pdbx_seq_one_letter_code
_entity_poly.pdbx_strand_id
1 'polypeptide(L)'
;VFSLEFFPGFKYNTYYNNIPSKARKGGKIMLNEYQKKLFKEVANTIRGLSIDGVQKANSGHPGLPLGCGEIGAVLWGAFLNYDPSDEEAIWRDHFILSAGHGSMFLYSALHLAGYNLSIDDLKKFRQRGSKTPGHPEKLDTEGVEVTTGPLGQGVANAVGIALGMKILGEMYNKDGFPIFENKVVVLAGDGCLMEGISHEASSFAGHLCLNNLILLYDRNHITLDGAFSDSCSDDVVMRYKSYGFDVVEIEDGNSVEQVYDALMRIKEAQEKPLLVVCNTVIGFGSPHKAGTHNVHGSPLGEEEVLATKRALGISEEKFFVPAGVKEFFNERKELMKKKKIHFEDMFSNYQKSYQALAAEIKKLKDHSIPHALKKALQHLSFEEKVAGRKC
;
A
#
# COMPACT_ATOMS: atom_id res chain seq x y z
N VAL A 1 5.21 -13.99 -20.62
CA VAL A 1 5.91 -12.90 -21.32
C VAL A 1 4.89 -12.25 -22.25
N PHE A 2 4.07 -11.34 -21.74
CA PHE A 2 3.22 -10.50 -22.60
C PHE A 2 3.86 -9.13 -22.70
N SER A 3 4.45 -8.84 -23.86
CA SER A 3 4.92 -7.53 -24.22
C SER A 3 3.73 -6.59 -24.37
N LEU A 4 3.80 -5.42 -23.71
CA LEU A 4 2.82 -4.32 -23.74
C LEU A 4 2.78 -3.59 -25.11
N GLU A 5 2.89 -4.30 -26.25
CA GLU A 5 3.08 -3.71 -27.58
C GLU A 5 1.82 -3.60 -28.47
N PHE A 6 0.62 -3.82 -27.94
CA PHE A 6 -0.57 -3.77 -28.81
C PHE A 6 -1.59 -2.70 -28.37
N PHE A 7 -1.32 -1.42 -28.72
CA PHE A 7 -2.40 -0.45 -28.99
C PHE A 7 -1.86 0.75 -29.79
N PRO A 8 -2.02 0.81 -31.11
CA PRO A 8 -1.70 2.01 -31.90
C PRO A 8 -2.86 3.01 -31.83
N GLY A 9 -2.60 4.22 -31.38
CA GLY A 9 -3.48 5.33 -31.70
C GLY A 9 -3.90 6.31 -30.61
N PHE A 10 -3.26 6.37 -29.44
CA PHE A 10 -3.60 7.40 -28.44
C PHE A 10 -2.36 8.15 -27.92
N LYS A 11 -2.48 9.47 -27.72
CA LYS A 11 -1.48 10.35 -27.09
C LYS A 11 -1.07 9.90 -25.67
N TYR A 12 -1.77 8.92 -25.12
CA TYR A 12 -1.54 8.22 -23.85
C TYR A 12 -0.20 7.46 -23.78
N ASN A 13 0.43 7.23 -24.91
CA ASN A 13 1.69 6.49 -25.01
C ASN A 13 2.91 7.22 -24.42
N THR A 14 2.75 8.48 -24.00
CA THR A 14 3.88 9.30 -23.57
C THR A 14 4.27 9.07 -22.10
N TYR A 15 3.36 8.63 -21.23
CA TYR A 15 3.61 8.55 -19.79
C TYR A 15 3.97 7.16 -19.27
N TYR A 16 3.34 6.11 -19.80
CA TYR A 16 3.50 4.74 -19.26
C TYR A 16 4.04 3.72 -20.25
N ASN A 17 3.88 3.89 -21.55
CA ASN A 17 4.28 2.93 -22.60
C ASN A 17 5.62 3.25 -23.27
N ASN A 18 6.26 4.38 -22.97
CA ASN A 18 7.62 4.69 -23.42
C ASN A 18 8.66 4.41 -22.32
N ILE A 19 8.57 3.26 -21.65
CA ILE A 19 9.79 2.63 -21.12
C ILE A 19 10.20 1.64 -22.23
N PRO A 20 11.01 2.06 -23.21
CA PRO A 20 11.49 1.13 -24.22
C PRO A 20 12.29 0.05 -23.47
N SER A 21 12.23 -1.17 -23.94
CA SER A 21 13.17 -2.23 -23.55
C SER A 21 14.63 -1.79 -23.69
N LYS A 22 14.92 -0.69 -24.38
CA LYS A 22 16.21 0.02 -24.52
C LYS A 22 16.51 1.05 -23.40
N ALA A 23 15.58 1.42 -22.51
CA ALA A 23 15.84 2.34 -21.38
C ALA A 23 16.58 1.66 -20.21
N ARG A 24 16.96 0.39 -20.35
CA ARG A 24 17.78 -0.35 -19.38
C ARG A 24 19.28 -0.06 -19.57
N LYS A 25 19.76 1.10 -19.12
CA LYS A 25 21.19 1.25 -18.88
C LYS A 25 21.54 0.54 -17.58
N GLY A 26 22.24 -0.61 -17.66
CA GLY A 26 22.68 -1.36 -16.50
C GLY A 26 21.54 -2.01 -15.68
N GLY A 27 20.41 -2.36 -16.31
CA GLY A 27 19.27 -2.98 -15.60
C GLY A 27 18.38 -2.01 -14.83
N LYS A 28 18.64 -0.70 -14.82
CA LYS A 28 17.80 0.32 -14.14
C LYS A 28 16.63 0.77 -15.00
N ILE A 29 15.45 0.87 -14.38
CA ILE A 29 14.25 1.47 -14.98
C ILE A 29 14.28 2.97 -14.68
N MET A 30 14.49 3.80 -15.70
CA MET A 30 14.77 5.23 -15.52
C MET A 30 13.52 6.08 -15.85
N LEU A 31 13.18 6.96 -14.91
CA LEU A 31 12.25 8.06 -15.16
C LEU A 31 12.94 9.16 -15.99
N ASN A 32 12.19 9.77 -16.90
CA ASN A 32 12.64 11.02 -17.53
C ASN A 32 12.45 12.21 -16.57
N GLU A 33 13.05 13.36 -16.88
CA GLU A 33 13.02 14.53 -15.99
C GLU A 33 11.62 15.05 -15.68
N TYR A 34 10.70 14.98 -16.66
CA TYR A 34 9.30 15.34 -16.46
C TYR A 34 8.61 14.39 -15.47
N GLN A 35 8.79 13.08 -15.63
CA GLN A 35 8.24 12.06 -14.72
C GLN A 35 8.80 12.22 -13.30
N LYS A 36 10.11 12.45 -13.15
CA LYS A 36 10.73 12.69 -11.83
C LYS A 36 10.08 13.88 -11.14
N LYS A 37 9.94 15.01 -11.86
CA LYS A 37 9.29 16.20 -11.33
C LYS A 37 7.86 15.93 -10.91
N LEU A 38 7.09 15.21 -11.72
CA LEU A 38 5.70 14.90 -11.46
C LEU A 38 5.53 13.97 -10.24
N PHE A 39 6.32 12.89 -10.14
CA PHE A 39 6.27 12.02 -8.96
C PHE A 39 6.71 12.74 -7.69
N LYS A 40 7.69 13.67 -7.80
CA LYS A 40 8.09 14.53 -6.66
C LYS A 40 6.95 15.45 -6.24
N GLU A 41 6.23 16.02 -7.19
CA GLU A 41 5.07 16.86 -6.91
C GLU A 41 3.94 16.06 -6.26
N VAL A 42 3.70 14.82 -6.68
CA VAL A 42 2.75 13.89 -6.02
C VAL A 42 3.20 13.60 -4.59
N ALA A 43 4.46 13.23 -4.37
CA ALA A 43 5.02 12.97 -3.04
C ALA A 43 4.84 14.17 -2.11
N ASN A 44 5.15 15.36 -2.61
CA ASN A 44 5.01 16.60 -1.85
C ASN A 44 3.54 16.98 -1.61
N THR A 45 2.62 16.61 -2.52
CA THR A 45 1.18 16.78 -2.29
C THR A 45 0.68 15.88 -1.17
N ILE A 46 1.09 14.61 -1.13
CA ILE A 46 0.78 13.70 -0.02
C ILE A 46 1.28 14.29 1.31
N ARG A 47 2.50 14.81 1.34
CA ARG A 47 3.08 15.49 2.50
C ARG A 47 2.25 16.70 2.95
N GLY A 48 1.94 17.61 2.00
CA GLY A 48 1.19 18.83 2.27
C GLY A 48 -0.20 18.56 2.84
N LEU A 49 -0.96 17.66 2.22
CA LEU A 49 -2.27 17.24 2.71
C LEU A 49 -2.20 16.61 4.11
N SER A 50 -1.17 15.80 4.34
CA SER A 50 -0.99 15.10 5.62
C SER A 50 -0.67 16.05 6.77
N ILE A 51 0.29 16.97 6.59
CA ILE A 51 0.62 17.93 7.65
C ILE A 51 -0.50 18.92 7.88
N ASP A 52 -1.24 19.33 6.86
CA ASP A 52 -2.40 20.20 7.01
C ASP A 52 -3.52 19.53 7.81
N GLY A 53 -3.79 18.24 7.54
CA GLY A 53 -4.77 17.47 8.29
C GLY A 53 -4.39 17.31 9.77
N VAL A 54 -3.14 16.89 10.03
CA VAL A 54 -2.62 16.74 11.40
C VAL A 54 -2.63 18.08 12.14
N GLN A 55 -2.17 19.14 11.49
CA GLN A 55 -2.11 20.49 12.12
C GLN A 55 -3.52 21.01 12.41
N LYS A 56 -4.46 20.86 11.48
CA LYS A 56 -5.85 21.27 11.69
C LYS A 56 -6.53 20.53 12.83
N ALA A 57 -6.29 19.23 12.95
CA ALA A 57 -6.80 18.40 14.05
C ALA A 57 -6.10 18.69 15.39
N ASN A 58 -4.98 19.40 15.37
CA ASN A 58 -4.06 19.59 16.49
C ASN A 58 -3.71 18.25 17.18
N SER A 59 -3.68 17.17 16.41
CA SER A 59 -3.41 15.82 16.88
C SER A 59 -3.07 14.91 15.70
N GLY A 60 -2.12 14.01 15.84
CA GLY A 60 -1.77 13.03 14.82
C GLY A 60 -0.27 12.88 14.64
N HIS A 61 0.11 12.10 13.62
CA HIS A 61 1.49 11.66 13.39
C HIS A 61 1.96 12.13 12.01
N PRO A 62 2.68 13.25 11.92
CA PRO A 62 3.16 13.79 10.63
C PRO A 62 4.45 13.13 10.14
N GLY A 63 5.18 12.43 11.00
CA GLY A 63 6.54 11.94 10.73
C GLY A 63 6.62 10.95 9.58
N LEU A 64 5.83 9.87 9.63
CA LEU A 64 5.75 8.87 8.56
C LEU A 64 5.23 9.47 7.23
N PRO A 65 4.11 10.22 7.20
CA PRO A 65 3.66 10.86 5.98
C PRO A 65 4.71 11.73 5.28
N LEU A 66 5.50 12.46 6.06
CA LEU A 66 6.61 13.27 5.55
C LEU A 66 7.77 12.38 5.04
N GLY A 67 8.10 11.30 5.77
CA GLY A 67 9.17 10.36 5.38
C GLY A 67 8.87 9.55 4.14
N CYS A 68 7.62 9.07 3.98
CA CYS A 68 7.23 8.09 2.97
C CYS A 68 6.56 8.69 1.72
N GLY A 69 6.67 9.99 1.48
CA GLY A 69 5.98 10.64 0.35
C GLY A 69 6.27 10.01 -1.01
N GLU A 70 7.53 9.69 -1.31
CA GLU A 70 7.97 9.05 -2.54
C GLU A 70 7.41 7.63 -2.68
N ILE A 71 7.36 6.88 -1.58
CA ILE A 71 6.76 5.54 -1.54
C ILE A 71 5.28 5.64 -1.94
N GLY A 72 4.53 6.57 -1.34
CA GLY A 72 3.13 6.82 -1.69
C GLY A 72 2.95 7.22 -3.15
N ALA A 73 3.76 8.16 -3.63
CA ALA A 73 3.70 8.61 -5.02
C ALA A 73 3.89 7.45 -6.02
N VAL A 74 4.88 6.58 -5.79
CA VAL A 74 5.17 5.45 -6.68
C VAL A 74 4.12 4.35 -6.54
N LEU A 75 3.65 4.05 -5.33
CA LEU A 75 2.63 3.02 -5.12
C LEU A 75 1.35 3.34 -5.89
N TRP A 76 0.71 4.46 -5.63
CA TRP A 76 -0.56 4.81 -6.29
C TRP A 76 -0.37 5.36 -7.71
N GLY A 77 0.74 6.03 -7.97
CA GLY A 77 1.03 6.57 -9.29
C GLY A 77 1.44 5.54 -10.33
N ALA A 78 2.09 4.43 -9.95
CA ALA A 78 2.64 3.48 -10.92
C ALA A 78 2.48 2.00 -10.55
N PHE A 79 2.66 1.63 -9.29
CA PHE A 79 2.81 0.25 -8.89
C PHE A 79 1.47 -0.47 -8.74
N LEU A 80 0.58 0.00 -7.85
CA LEU A 80 -0.65 -0.69 -7.49
C LEU A 80 -1.68 -0.71 -8.63
N ASN A 81 -2.37 -1.82 -8.76
CA ASN A 81 -3.63 -1.90 -9.48
C ASN A 81 -4.75 -1.67 -8.47
N TYR A 82 -5.65 -0.73 -8.74
CA TYR A 82 -6.76 -0.40 -7.83
C TYR A 82 -7.99 0.07 -8.59
N ASP A 83 -9.14 -0.03 -7.98
CA ASP A 83 -10.41 0.48 -8.55
C ASP A 83 -11.12 1.35 -7.52
N PRO A 84 -11.09 2.69 -7.64
CA PRO A 84 -11.80 3.57 -6.71
C PRO A 84 -13.33 3.47 -6.81
N SER A 85 -13.85 2.80 -7.84
CA SER A 85 -15.29 2.59 -8.03
C SER A 85 -15.78 1.23 -7.52
N ASP A 86 -14.86 0.29 -7.22
CA ASP A 86 -15.15 -1.04 -6.68
C ASP A 86 -13.97 -1.50 -5.80
N GLU A 87 -14.03 -1.18 -4.51
CA GLU A 87 -12.99 -1.54 -3.55
C GLU A 87 -12.87 -3.06 -3.32
N GLU A 88 -13.82 -3.85 -3.80
CA GLU A 88 -13.82 -5.31 -3.76
C GLU A 88 -13.49 -5.95 -5.12
N ALA A 89 -13.00 -5.17 -6.08
CA ALA A 89 -12.62 -5.68 -7.39
C ALA A 89 -11.55 -6.78 -7.26
N ILE A 90 -11.82 -7.96 -7.83
CA ILE A 90 -10.97 -9.15 -7.70
C ILE A 90 -9.56 -8.92 -8.25
N TRP A 91 -9.42 -8.09 -9.26
CA TRP A 91 -8.15 -7.85 -9.99
C TRP A 91 -7.22 -6.82 -9.34
N ARG A 92 -7.66 -6.15 -8.27
CA ARG A 92 -6.87 -5.11 -7.60
C ARG A 92 -5.81 -5.70 -6.67
N ASP A 93 -4.73 -4.96 -6.49
CA ASP A 93 -3.75 -5.24 -5.45
C ASP A 93 -4.26 -4.75 -4.08
N HIS A 94 -3.67 -5.27 -3.00
CA HIS A 94 -4.01 -4.89 -1.63
C HIS A 94 -2.91 -4.05 -1.02
N PHE A 95 -3.27 -2.96 -0.36
CA PHE A 95 -2.33 -2.14 0.40
C PHE A 95 -2.74 -2.05 1.87
N ILE A 96 -1.82 -2.38 2.75
CA ILE A 96 -2.02 -2.34 4.20
C ILE A 96 -1.03 -1.35 4.83
N LEU A 97 -1.53 -0.39 5.60
CA LEU A 97 -0.71 0.48 6.41
C LEU A 97 -0.57 -0.12 7.81
N SER A 98 0.48 -0.93 8.04
CA SER A 98 0.76 -1.52 9.38
C SER A 98 1.15 -0.46 10.39
N ALA A 99 1.91 0.54 9.96
CA ALA A 99 2.19 1.75 10.74
C ALA A 99 0.97 2.69 10.76
N GLY A 100 -0.16 2.20 11.32
CA GLY A 100 -1.46 2.85 11.25
C GLY A 100 -1.53 4.26 11.81
N HIS A 101 -0.60 4.63 12.70
CA HIS A 101 -0.45 6.00 13.17
C HIS A 101 -0.21 7.00 12.03
N GLY A 102 0.44 6.59 10.93
CA GLY A 102 0.63 7.41 9.72
C GLY A 102 -0.61 7.53 8.84
N SER A 103 -1.82 7.40 9.37
CA SER A 103 -3.09 7.33 8.64
C SER A 103 -3.31 8.44 7.62
N MET A 104 -2.88 9.68 7.90
CA MET A 104 -2.99 10.78 6.92
C MET A 104 -2.19 10.54 5.64
N PHE A 105 -1.10 9.76 5.66
CA PHE A 105 -0.43 9.28 4.45
C PHE A 105 -1.41 8.50 3.56
N LEU A 106 -2.09 7.51 4.14
CA LEU A 106 -3.04 6.67 3.42
C LEU A 106 -4.24 7.48 2.92
N TYR A 107 -4.83 8.32 3.78
CA TYR A 107 -5.98 9.14 3.40
C TYR A 107 -5.65 10.14 2.28
N SER A 108 -4.48 10.76 2.32
CA SER A 108 -4.02 11.65 1.26
C SER A 108 -3.83 10.90 -0.06
N ALA A 109 -3.26 9.70 -0.03
CA ALA A 109 -3.06 8.87 -1.21
C ALA A 109 -4.41 8.36 -1.78
N LEU A 110 -5.34 7.91 -0.94
CA LEU A 110 -6.68 7.46 -1.36
C LEU A 110 -7.48 8.62 -1.97
N HIS A 111 -7.40 9.82 -1.38
CA HIS A 111 -8.02 11.02 -1.96
C HIS A 111 -7.50 11.29 -3.38
N LEU A 112 -6.17 11.31 -3.56
CA LEU A 112 -5.54 11.55 -4.86
C LEU A 112 -5.88 10.44 -5.87
N ALA A 113 -5.91 9.18 -5.42
CA ALA A 113 -6.28 8.03 -6.25
C ALA A 113 -7.76 8.02 -6.69
N GLY A 114 -8.60 8.88 -6.10
CA GLY A 114 -9.99 9.09 -6.51
C GLY A 114 -11.00 8.21 -5.79
N TYR A 115 -10.66 7.67 -4.62
CA TYR A 115 -11.64 7.05 -3.72
C TYR A 115 -12.61 8.10 -3.17
N ASN A 116 -13.73 7.66 -2.61
CA ASN A 116 -14.78 8.53 -2.07
C ASN A 116 -14.35 9.22 -0.76
N LEU A 117 -13.27 9.95 -0.86
CA LEU A 117 -12.62 10.69 0.22
C LEU A 117 -12.29 12.11 -0.26
N SER A 118 -13.10 13.08 0.13
CA SER A 118 -12.98 14.47 -0.29
C SER A 118 -11.94 15.24 0.53
N ILE A 119 -11.53 16.42 0.03
CA ILE A 119 -10.72 17.38 0.81
C ILE A 119 -11.43 17.77 2.12
N ASP A 120 -12.75 17.87 2.11
CA ASP A 120 -13.50 18.21 3.34
C ASP A 120 -13.52 17.06 4.34
N ASP A 121 -13.39 15.80 3.88
CA ASP A 121 -13.18 14.66 4.75
C ASP A 121 -11.76 14.70 5.37
N LEU A 122 -10.72 15.03 4.59
CA LEU A 122 -9.37 15.22 5.12
C LEU A 122 -9.30 16.33 6.16
N LYS A 123 -10.05 17.43 5.96
CA LYS A 123 -10.18 18.51 6.94
C LYS A 123 -10.84 18.11 8.26
N LYS A 124 -11.55 16.98 8.27
CA LYS A 124 -12.22 16.41 9.46
C LYS A 124 -11.41 15.29 10.12
N PHE A 125 -10.12 15.20 9.83
CA PHE A 125 -9.23 14.22 10.44
C PHE A 125 -9.38 14.17 11.97
N ARG A 126 -9.53 12.96 12.51
CA ARG A 126 -9.74 12.69 13.95
C ARG A 126 -11.00 13.31 14.57
N GLN A 127 -11.94 13.78 13.77
CA GLN A 127 -13.22 14.22 14.30
C GLN A 127 -14.19 13.05 14.45
N ARG A 128 -15.02 13.06 15.46
CA ARG A 128 -16.00 12.00 15.71
C ARG A 128 -16.94 11.82 14.50
N GLY A 129 -17.07 10.58 14.02
CA GLY A 129 -17.92 10.24 12.88
C GLY A 129 -17.39 10.71 11.52
N SER A 130 -16.10 11.12 11.44
CA SER A 130 -15.48 11.42 10.16
C SER A 130 -15.03 10.15 9.45
N LYS A 131 -14.88 10.25 8.11
CA LYS A 131 -14.26 9.20 7.28
C LYS A 131 -12.74 9.07 7.47
N THR A 132 -12.14 9.90 8.29
CA THR A 132 -10.69 9.96 8.52
C THR A 132 -10.37 9.85 10.01
N PRO A 133 -10.62 8.67 10.63
CA PRO A 133 -10.27 8.42 12.01
C PRO A 133 -8.76 8.50 12.24
N GLY A 134 -8.33 8.55 13.49
CA GLY A 134 -6.91 8.72 13.86
C GLY A 134 -5.98 7.60 13.41
N HIS A 135 -6.51 6.41 13.24
CA HIS A 135 -5.88 5.22 12.64
C HIS A 135 -6.84 4.65 11.59
N PRO A 136 -6.35 3.90 10.57
CA PRO A 136 -7.21 3.36 9.53
C PRO A 136 -8.26 2.40 10.10
N GLU A 137 -9.53 2.63 9.73
CA GLU A 137 -10.67 1.80 10.08
C GLU A 137 -11.35 1.32 8.79
N LYS A 138 -11.45 -0.01 8.60
CA LYS A 138 -11.98 -0.59 7.37
C LYS A 138 -13.41 -0.17 7.05
N LEU A 139 -14.24 0.02 8.08
CA LEU A 139 -15.66 0.35 7.90
C LEU A 139 -15.92 1.85 7.77
N ASP A 140 -14.95 2.70 8.12
CA ASP A 140 -15.11 4.16 8.09
C ASP A 140 -14.56 4.78 6.82
N THR A 141 -13.50 4.20 6.24
CA THR A 141 -12.79 4.76 5.09
C THR A 141 -12.77 3.78 3.93
N GLU A 142 -13.39 4.15 2.82
CA GLU A 142 -13.33 3.38 1.57
C GLU A 142 -11.89 3.26 1.06
N GLY A 143 -11.50 2.04 0.67
CA GLY A 143 -10.12 1.73 0.24
C GLY A 143 -9.17 1.34 1.38
N VAL A 144 -9.62 1.35 2.65
CA VAL A 144 -8.88 0.78 3.77
C VAL A 144 -9.12 -0.73 3.86
N GLU A 145 -8.06 -1.53 3.73
CA GLU A 145 -8.14 -3.00 3.72
C GLU A 145 -8.41 -3.61 5.09
N VAL A 146 -7.72 -3.10 6.09
CA VAL A 146 -7.80 -3.60 7.48
C VAL A 146 -7.69 -2.44 8.46
N THR A 147 -8.36 -2.60 9.60
CA THR A 147 -8.19 -1.71 10.75
C THR A 147 -6.82 -1.94 11.37
N THR A 148 -6.04 -0.87 11.51
CA THR A 148 -4.70 -0.89 12.12
C THR A 148 -4.57 0.20 13.18
N GLY A 149 -3.45 0.19 13.90
CA GLY A 149 -3.17 1.08 15.03
C GLY A 149 -2.24 0.37 15.99
N PRO A 150 -2.64 -0.80 16.56
CA PRO A 150 -1.69 -1.66 17.27
C PRO A 150 -0.60 -2.13 16.30
N LEU A 151 0.66 -1.85 16.65
CA LEU A 151 1.82 -2.14 15.79
C LEU A 151 1.94 -3.64 15.48
N GLY A 152 2.45 -4.00 14.31
CA GLY A 152 2.64 -5.38 13.88
C GLY A 152 1.37 -6.08 13.33
N GLN A 153 0.18 -5.65 13.74
CA GLN A 153 -1.07 -6.29 13.31
C GLN A 153 -1.27 -6.23 11.80
N GLY A 154 -0.94 -5.09 11.17
CA GLY A 154 -1.03 -4.94 9.71
C GLY A 154 -0.10 -5.90 8.96
N VAL A 155 1.10 -6.19 9.47
CA VAL A 155 2.02 -7.19 8.91
C VAL A 155 1.36 -8.56 8.90
N ALA A 156 0.79 -8.99 10.04
CA ALA A 156 0.13 -10.28 10.16
C ALA A 156 -1.12 -10.38 9.27
N ASN A 157 -1.93 -9.32 9.18
CA ASN A 157 -3.07 -9.26 8.27
C ASN A 157 -2.63 -9.38 6.80
N ALA A 158 -1.54 -8.70 6.41
CA ALA A 158 -1.00 -8.79 5.05
C ALA A 158 -0.56 -10.21 4.70
N VAL A 159 0.08 -10.93 5.63
CA VAL A 159 0.43 -12.34 5.47
C VAL A 159 -0.82 -13.21 5.27
N GLY A 160 -1.86 -13.00 6.08
CA GLY A 160 -3.13 -13.71 5.94
C GLY A 160 -3.81 -13.45 4.60
N ILE A 161 -3.85 -12.21 4.14
CA ILE A 161 -4.42 -11.84 2.83
C ILE A 161 -3.58 -12.46 1.70
N ALA A 162 -2.24 -12.38 1.78
CA ALA A 162 -1.35 -12.95 0.77
C ALA A 162 -1.54 -14.48 0.65
N LEU A 163 -1.67 -15.18 1.77
CA LEU A 163 -1.98 -16.60 1.79
C LEU A 163 -3.35 -16.88 1.17
N GLY A 164 -4.38 -16.11 1.54
CA GLY A 164 -5.71 -16.22 0.96
C GLY A 164 -5.70 -16.07 -0.55
N MET A 165 -5.02 -15.06 -1.09
CA MET A 165 -4.88 -14.85 -2.53
C MET A 165 -4.13 -16.00 -3.22
N LYS A 166 -3.09 -16.57 -2.59
CA LYS A 166 -2.41 -17.78 -3.11
C LYS A 166 -3.33 -18.99 -3.18
N ILE A 167 -4.10 -19.22 -2.14
CA ILE A 167 -5.09 -20.32 -2.10
C ILE A 167 -6.13 -20.14 -3.22
N LEU A 168 -6.68 -18.92 -3.36
CA LEU A 168 -7.63 -18.64 -4.44
C LEU A 168 -7.01 -18.81 -5.83
N GLY A 169 -5.75 -18.38 -6.01
CA GLY A 169 -5.01 -18.60 -7.25
C GLY A 169 -4.87 -20.06 -7.60
N GLU A 170 -4.45 -20.93 -6.66
CA GLU A 170 -4.33 -22.37 -6.86
C GLU A 170 -5.68 -23.04 -7.17
N MET A 171 -6.76 -22.58 -6.56
CA MET A 171 -8.09 -23.12 -6.80
C MET A 171 -8.67 -22.70 -8.16
N TYR A 172 -8.52 -21.45 -8.52
CA TYR A 172 -9.31 -20.84 -9.59
C TYR A 172 -8.51 -20.42 -10.83
N ASN A 173 -7.20 -20.16 -10.75
CA ASN A 173 -6.42 -19.85 -11.93
C ASN A 173 -6.34 -21.07 -12.87
N LYS A 174 -6.36 -20.79 -14.16
CA LYS A 174 -6.21 -21.78 -15.24
C LYS A 174 -5.25 -21.24 -16.29
N ASP A 175 -4.71 -22.12 -17.12
CA ASP A 175 -3.83 -21.73 -18.22
C ASP A 175 -4.50 -20.66 -19.10
N GLY A 176 -3.84 -19.51 -19.20
CA GLY A 176 -4.36 -18.35 -19.92
C GLY A 176 -5.39 -17.49 -19.15
N PHE A 177 -5.72 -17.86 -17.90
CA PHE A 177 -6.70 -17.15 -17.07
C PHE A 177 -6.16 -16.91 -15.64
N PRO A 178 -5.28 -15.93 -15.44
CA PRO A 178 -4.76 -15.53 -14.13
C PRO A 178 -5.77 -14.65 -13.38
N ILE A 179 -6.78 -15.27 -12.76
CA ILE A 179 -7.87 -14.55 -12.08
C ILE A 179 -7.38 -13.91 -10.78
N PHE A 180 -6.54 -14.61 -10.01
CA PHE A 180 -5.98 -14.16 -8.73
C PHE A 180 -4.45 -14.11 -8.83
N GLU A 181 -3.91 -12.96 -9.24
CA GLU A 181 -2.46 -12.64 -9.27
C GLU A 181 -2.14 -11.37 -8.48
N ASN A 182 -2.97 -11.06 -7.50
CA ASN A 182 -2.90 -9.85 -6.70
C ASN A 182 -1.60 -9.78 -5.90
N LYS A 183 -0.98 -8.61 -5.87
CA LYS A 183 0.08 -8.31 -4.91
C LYS A 183 -0.54 -7.78 -3.61
N VAL A 184 0.11 -8.14 -2.50
CA VAL A 184 -0.21 -7.62 -1.18
C VAL A 184 0.98 -6.83 -0.69
N VAL A 185 0.79 -5.53 -0.54
CA VAL A 185 1.83 -4.58 -0.14
C VAL A 185 1.51 -4.09 1.26
N VAL A 186 2.46 -4.17 2.17
CA VAL A 186 2.31 -3.64 3.52
C VAL A 186 3.43 -2.67 3.85
N LEU A 187 3.08 -1.48 4.38
CA LEU A 187 4.05 -0.49 4.87
C LEU A 187 4.13 -0.58 6.39
N ALA A 188 5.32 -0.86 6.89
CA ALA A 188 5.62 -1.03 8.31
C ALA A 188 6.85 -0.19 8.70
N GLY A 189 6.82 0.42 9.87
CA GLY A 189 7.96 1.11 10.45
C GLY A 189 8.74 0.23 11.44
N ASP A 190 9.80 0.78 12.01
CA ASP A 190 10.66 0.12 13.01
C ASP A 190 9.86 -0.55 14.12
N GLY A 191 8.94 0.16 14.75
CA GLY A 191 8.11 -0.37 15.84
C GLY A 191 7.21 -1.54 15.41
N CYS A 192 6.71 -1.56 14.16
CA CYS A 192 5.94 -2.69 13.67
C CYS A 192 6.76 -3.97 13.60
N LEU A 193 8.04 -3.87 13.22
CA LEU A 193 8.92 -5.03 13.06
C LEU A 193 9.55 -5.51 14.38
N MET A 194 9.37 -4.75 15.46
CA MET A 194 9.73 -5.15 16.83
C MET A 194 8.66 -6.03 17.48
N GLU A 195 7.42 -5.97 17.02
CA GLU A 195 6.31 -6.74 17.60
C GLU A 195 6.43 -8.23 17.34
N GLY A 196 6.15 -9.07 18.35
CA GLY A 196 6.22 -10.54 18.27
C GLY A 196 5.39 -11.12 17.13
N ILE A 197 4.18 -10.58 16.90
CA ILE A 197 3.31 -11.03 15.82
C ILE A 197 3.94 -10.85 14.44
N SER A 198 4.75 -9.81 14.24
CA SER A 198 5.47 -9.58 12.98
C SER A 198 6.52 -10.66 12.73
N HIS A 199 7.21 -11.11 13.79
CA HIS A 199 8.18 -12.21 13.71
C HIS A 199 7.51 -13.53 13.31
N GLU A 200 6.44 -13.90 14.00
CA GLU A 200 5.72 -15.15 13.76
C GLU A 200 5.11 -15.16 12.34
N ALA A 201 4.39 -14.11 11.98
CA ALA A 201 3.74 -13.99 10.68
C ALA A 201 4.77 -14.00 9.53
N SER A 202 5.88 -13.26 9.65
CA SER A 202 6.92 -13.21 8.62
C SER A 202 7.65 -14.54 8.47
N SER A 203 7.97 -15.22 9.58
CA SER A 203 8.54 -16.57 9.52
C SER A 203 7.62 -17.55 8.77
N PHE A 204 6.32 -17.48 9.03
CA PHE A 204 5.31 -18.28 8.35
C PHE A 204 5.20 -17.93 6.85
N ALA A 205 5.22 -16.66 6.50
CA ALA A 205 5.19 -16.20 5.11
C ALA A 205 6.40 -16.70 4.30
N GLY A 206 7.59 -16.66 4.91
CA GLY A 206 8.81 -17.21 4.29
C GLY A 206 8.75 -18.71 4.10
N HIS A 207 8.28 -19.47 5.11
CA HIS A 207 8.08 -20.91 5.02
C HIS A 207 7.15 -21.32 3.86
N LEU A 208 6.08 -20.55 3.65
CA LEU A 208 5.11 -20.77 2.57
C LEU A 208 5.52 -20.16 1.22
N CYS A 209 6.67 -19.50 1.14
CA CYS A 209 7.15 -18.83 -0.07
C CYS A 209 6.08 -17.91 -0.68
N LEU A 210 5.42 -17.04 0.13
CA LEU A 210 4.35 -16.16 -0.35
C LEU A 210 4.88 -15.09 -1.30
N ASN A 211 5.10 -15.44 -2.55
CA ASN A 211 5.70 -14.61 -3.60
C ASN A 211 4.80 -13.48 -4.11
N ASN A 212 3.66 -13.27 -3.49
CA ASN A 212 2.77 -12.14 -3.72
C ASN A 212 2.81 -11.10 -2.57
N LEU A 213 3.58 -11.36 -1.50
CA LEU A 213 3.75 -10.46 -0.36
C LEU A 213 4.96 -9.57 -0.54
N ILE A 214 4.76 -8.24 -0.38
CA ILE A 214 5.80 -7.21 -0.39
C ILE A 214 5.68 -6.40 0.89
N LEU A 215 6.68 -6.48 1.76
CA LEU A 215 6.79 -5.70 2.96
C LEU A 215 7.74 -4.53 2.72
N LEU A 216 7.19 -3.31 2.70
CA LEU A 216 7.95 -2.07 2.65
C LEU A 216 8.31 -1.68 4.09
N TYR A 217 9.58 -1.65 4.40
CA TYR A 217 10.08 -1.27 5.70
C TYR A 217 10.58 0.18 5.68
N ASP A 218 9.82 1.07 6.30
CA ASP A 218 10.22 2.45 6.60
C ASP A 218 11.29 2.44 7.69
N ARG A 219 12.56 2.30 7.26
CA ARG A 219 13.72 2.29 8.14
C ARG A 219 14.18 3.73 8.37
N ASN A 220 13.60 4.39 9.35
CA ASN A 220 13.93 5.76 9.73
C ASN A 220 14.68 5.87 11.07
N HIS A 221 14.89 4.73 11.75
CA HIS A 221 15.63 4.61 13.01
C HIS A 221 15.03 5.37 14.20
N ILE A 222 13.77 5.78 14.12
CA ILE A 222 13.07 6.51 15.19
C ILE A 222 11.83 5.74 15.61
N THR A 223 11.67 5.62 16.93
CA THR A 223 10.45 5.16 17.59
C THR A 223 9.72 6.31 18.25
N LEU A 224 8.66 6.04 19.04
CA LEU A 224 7.81 7.08 19.61
C LEU A 224 8.59 8.07 20.48
N ASP A 225 9.47 7.57 21.34
CA ASP A 225 10.14 8.37 22.38
C ASP A 225 11.66 8.52 22.17
N GLY A 226 12.24 7.89 21.13
CA GLY A 226 13.69 7.93 20.96
C GLY A 226 14.19 7.17 19.73
N ALA A 227 15.50 6.91 19.72
CA ALA A 227 16.12 6.15 18.66
C ALA A 227 15.72 4.66 18.72
N PHE A 228 15.62 4.00 17.56
CA PHE A 228 15.40 2.56 17.48
C PHE A 228 16.44 1.78 18.31
N SER A 229 17.71 2.22 18.26
CA SER A 229 18.83 1.61 19.00
C SER A 229 18.69 1.63 20.52
N ASP A 230 17.79 2.46 21.06
CA ASP A 230 17.58 2.53 22.53
C ASP A 230 16.83 1.30 23.06
N SER A 231 16.10 0.60 22.18
CA SER A 231 15.26 -0.54 22.55
C SER A 231 15.44 -1.79 21.69
N CYS A 232 16.15 -1.71 20.56
CA CYS A 232 16.37 -2.83 19.65
C CYS A 232 17.76 -2.78 19.01
N SER A 233 18.44 -3.92 19.00
CA SER A 233 19.75 -4.11 18.36
C SER A 233 19.74 -5.15 17.25
N ASP A 234 18.55 -5.58 16.79
CA ASP A 234 18.40 -6.60 15.76
C ASP A 234 18.85 -6.10 14.39
N ASP A 235 19.56 -6.96 13.67
CA ASP A 235 19.70 -6.79 12.22
C ASP A 235 18.45 -7.30 11.53
N VAL A 236 17.54 -6.38 11.22
CA VAL A 236 16.25 -6.69 10.57
C VAL A 236 16.47 -7.36 9.19
N VAL A 237 17.49 -6.95 8.44
CA VAL A 237 17.79 -7.51 7.11
C VAL A 237 18.20 -8.99 7.24
N MET A 238 19.12 -9.30 8.16
CA MET A 238 19.53 -10.68 8.40
C MET A 238 18.38 -11.51 8.95
N ARG A 239 17.57 -10.96 9.83
CA ARG A 239 16.40 -11.63 10.39
C ARG A 239 15.42 -12.04 9.29
N TYR A 240 15.04 -11.15 8.39
CA TYR A 240 14.14 -11.47 7.29
C TYR A 240 14.74 -12.42 6.25
N LYS A 241 16.04 -12.30 5.98
CA LYS A 241 16.75 -13.33 5.18
C LYS A 241 16.66 -14.72 5.83
N SER A 242 16.77 -14.81 7.15
CA SER A 242 16.63 -16.09 7.87
C SER A 242 15.21 -16.65 7.83
N TYR A 243 14.20 -15.80 7.68
CA TYR A 243 12.81 -16.25 7.44
C TYR A 243 12.59 -16.74 6.01
N GLY A 244 13.50 -16.52 5.08
CA GLY A 244 13.37 -16.92 3.68
C GLY A 244 12.84 -15.84 2.75
N PHE A 245 12.85 -14.58 3.18
CA PHE A 245 12.55 -13.43 2.33
C PHE A 245 13.72 -13.11 1.40
N ASP A 246 13.41 -12.67 0.20
CA ASP A 246 14.36 -11.88 -0.58
C ASP A 246 14.37 -10.45 -0.01
N VAL A 247 15.52 -9.76 -0.13
CA VAL A 247 15.67 -8.41 0.42
C VAL A 247 16.22 -7.47 -0.65
N VAL A 248 15.54 -6.34 -0.80
CA VAL A 248 15.98 -5.21 -1.63
C VAL A 248 16.16 -4.00 -0.72
N GLU A 249 17.30 -3.33 -0.81
CA GLU A 249 17.55 -2.10 -0.06
C GLU A 249 17.54 -0.90 -1.00
N ILE A 250 16.76 0.11 -0.64
CA ILE A 250 16.71 1.43 -1.24
C ILE A 250 17.58 2.33 -0.36
N GLU A 251 18.68 2.81 -0.92
CA GLU A 251 19.68 3.60 -0.20
C GLU A 251 19.11 4.94 0.25
N ASP A 252 18.31 5.59 -0.61
CA ASP A 252 17.58 6.83 -0.32
C ASP A 252 16.10 6.66 -0.62
N GLY A 253 15.29 6.40 0.40
CA GLY A 253 13.84 6.26 0.33
C GLY A 253 13.11 7.59 0.05
N ASN A 254 13.82 8.72 0.09
CA ASN A 254 13.34 10.04 -0.31
C ASN A 254 13.76 10.42 -1.74
N SER A 255 14.35 9.48 -2.49
CA SER A 255 14.61 9.58 -3.93
C SER A 255 13.52 8.87 -4.74
N VAL A 256 12.74 9.64 -5.48
CA VAL A 256 11.71 9.10 -6.40
C VAL A 256 12.30 8.07 -7.35
N GLU A 257 13.50 8.33 -7.89
CA GLU A 257 14.15 7.46 -8.86
C GLU A 257 14.51 6.11 -8.27
N GLN A 258 15.04 6.09 -7.04
CA GLN A 258 15.43 4.84 -6.39
C GLN A 258 14.19 4.02 -5.99
N VAL A 259 13.17 4.67 -5.43
CA VAL A 259 11.91 4.02 -5.06
C VAL A 259 11.20 3.47 -6.30
N TYR A 260 11.13 4.26 -7.38
CA TYR A 260 10.49 3.84 -8.62
C TYR A 260 11.22 2.65 -9.25
N ASP A 261 12.55 2.74 -9.41
CA ASP A 261 13.36 1.66 -9.98
C ASP A 261 13.21 0.35 -9.19
N ALA A 262 13.30 0.41 -7.87
CA ALA A 262 13.15 -0.75 -7.01
C ALA A 262 11.77 -1.39 -7.14
N LEU A 263 10.70 -0.63 -6.98
CA LEU A 263 9.33 -1.16 -7.02
C LEU A 263 8.97 -1.70 -8.40
N MET A 264 9.35 -1.01 -9.48
CA MET A 264 9.02 -1.48 -10.83
C MET A 264 9.76 -2.76 -11.23
N ARG A 265 10.98 -3.00 -10.71
CA ARG A 265 11.67 -4.29 -10.91
C ARG A 265 11.00 -5.43 -10.16
N ILE A 266 10.53 -5.17 -8.94
CA ILE A 266 9.81 -6.15 -8.13
C ILE A 266 8.52 -6.59 -8.84
N LYS A 267 7.86 -5.67 -9.55
CA LYS A 267 6.65 -5.96 -10.30
C LYS A 267 6.86 -6.99 -11.41
N GLU A 268 8.07 -7.06 -11.98
CA GLU A 268 8.39 -7.96 -13.09
C GLU A 268 8.63 -9.42 -12.66
N ALA A 269 9.24 -9.65 -11.48
CA ALA A 269 9.56 -11.01 -11.02
C ALA A 269 9.70 -11.06 -9.49
N GLN A 270 8.97 -11.98 -8.87
CA GLN A 270 9.05 -12.24 -7.43
C GLN A 270 8.79 -13.74 -7.19
N GLU A 271 9.77 -14.44 -6.62
CA GLU A 271 9.68 -15.88 -6.33
C GLU A 271 9.44 -16.18 -4.85
N LYS A 272 9.80 -15.25 -3.96
CA LYS A 272 9.67 -15.35 -2.51
C LYS A 272 8.97 -14.11 -1.95
N PRO A 273 8.49 -14.13 -0.70
CA PRO A 273 8.09 -12.90 -0.05
C PRO A 273 9.27 -11.92 -0.01
N LEU A 274 9.00 -10.63 -0.13
CA LEU A 274 10.01 -9.61 -0.30
C LEU A 274 9.97 -8.60 0.82
N LEU A 275 11.14 -8.32 1.41
CA LEU A 275 11.39 -7.15 2.24
C LEU A 275 12.05 -6.08 1.38
N VAL A 276 11.42 -4.91 1.28
CA VAL A 276 12.01 -3.72 0.68
C VAL A 276 12.37 -2.74 1.79
N VAL A 277 13.62 -2.62 2.08
CA VAL A 277 14.13 -1.69 3.09
C VAL A 277 14.26 -0.31 2.48
N CYS A 278 13.46 0.64 2.95
CA CYS A 278 13.47 2.02 2.50
C CYS A 278 14.15 2.87 3.57
N ASN A 279 15.38 3.32 3.32
CA ASN A 279 16.03 4.28 4.22
C ASN A 279 15.40 5.64 4.04
N THR A 280 14.58 6.06 4.98
CA THR A 280 13.87 7.33 4.93
C THR A 280 14.33 8.26 6.06
N VAL A 281 13.90 9.50 5.98
CA VAL A 281 14.06 10.46 7.07
C VAL A 281 12.68 10.78 7.62
N ILE A 282 12.40 10.38 8.87
CA ILE A 282 11.16 10.76 9.53
C ILE A 282 11.00 12.27 9.54
N GLY A 283 9.83 12.78 9.16
CA GLY A 283 9.63 14.22 9.10
C GLY A 283 10.39 14.94 7.98
N PHE A 284 10.71 14.24 6.90
CA PHE A 284 11.46 14.78 5.75
C PHE A 284 10.91 16.13 5.28
N GLY A 285 11.79 17.09 5.09
CA GLY A 285 11.45 18.45 4.68
C GLY A 285 11.13 19.42 5.82
N SER A 286 10.99 18.94 7.08
CA SER A 286 10.85 19.81 8.24
C SER A 286 12.23 20.36 8.66
N PRO A 287 12.47 21.69 8.59
CA PRO A 287 13.81 22.24 8.84
C PRO A 287 14.33 22.01 10.27
N HIS A 288 13.43 21.96 11.27
CA HIS A 288 13.86 21.91 12.67
C HIS A 288 13.52 20.58 13.36
N LYS A 289 12.68 19.72 12.72
CA LYS A 289 12.18 18.50 13.36
C LYS A 289 12.53 17.19 12.61
N ALA A 290 12.97 17.28 11.34
CA ALA A 290 13.33 16.09 10.57
C ALA A 290 14.39 15.26 11.29
N GLY A 291 14.26 13.91 11.22
CA GLY A 291 15.19 12.97 11.84
C GLY A 291 15.10 12.88 13.36
N THR A 292 14.08 13.48 13.99
CA THR A 292 13.90 13.45 15.44
C THR A 292 12.58 12.81 15.87
N HIS A 293 12.51 12.31 17.10
CA HIS A 293 11.26 11.79 17.67
C HIS A 293 10.18 12.88 17.84
N ASN A 294 10.55 14.16 17.89
CA ASN A 294 9.60 15.28 18.05
C ASN A 294 8.61 15.43 16.88
N VAL A 295 8.89 14.83 15.72
CA VAL A 295 8.00 14.83 14.56
C VAL A 295 7.13 13.58 14.50
N HIS A 296 7.38 12.58 15.34
CA HIS A 296 6.71 11.28 15.25
C HIS A 296 5.20 11.42 15.48
N GLY A 297 4.78 11.84 16.65
CA GLY A 297 3.38 11.76 17.11
C GLY A 297 2.76 13.08 17.55
N SER A 298 3.30 14.21 17.14
CA SER A 298 2.78 15.54 17.48
C SER A 298 2.68 16.45 16.27
N PRO A 299 1.69 17.36 16.21
CA PRO A 299 1.61 18.40 15.18
C PRO A 299 2.91 19.19 15.10
N LEU A 300 3.25 19.65 13.91
CA LEU A 300 4.47 20.43 13.69
C LEU A 300 4.41 21.82 14.37
N GLY A 301 3.22 22.41 14.51
CA GLY A 301 3.00 23.80 14.80
C GLY A 301 2.93 24.64 13.51
N GLU A 302 2.13 25.71 13.51
CA GLU A 302 1.84 26.52 12.30
C GLU A 302 3.13 27.06 11.64
N GLU A 303 4.09 27.52 12.44
CA GLU A 303 5.36 28.06 11.93
C GLU A 303 6.18 26.98 11.23
N GLU A 304 6.29 25.78 11.83
CA GLU A 304 7.05 24.68 11.25
C GLU A 304 6.34 24.07 10.03
N VAL A 305 5.00 24.07 9.99
CA VAL A 305 4.23 23.69 8.79
C VAL A 305 4.59 24.62 7.63
N LEU A 306 4.59 25.93 7.82
CA LEU A 306 4.97 26.89 6.79
C LEU A 306 6.43 26.74 6.37
N ALA A 307 7.34 26.57 7.33
CA ALA A 307 8.74 26.35 7.07
C ALA A 307 8.97 25.05 6.25
N THR A 308 8.25 23.97 6.60
CA THR A 308 8.27 22.70 5.87
C THR A 308 7.76 22.87 4.44
N LYS A 309 6.64 23.55 4.25
CA LYS A 309 6.10 23.82 2.91
C LYS A 309 7.09 24.59 2.04
N ARG A 310 7.72 25.62 2.57
CA ARG A 310 8.76 26.41 1.89
C ARG A 310 9.97 25.54 1.52
N ALA A 311 10.47 24.73 2.45
CA ALA A 311 11.60 23.85 2.22
C ALA A 311 11.32 22.80 1.14
N LEU A 312 10.08 22.29 1.08
CA LEU A 312 9.64 21.35 0.04
C LEU A 312 9.29 22.03 -1.29
N GLY A 313 9.22 23.35 -1.34
CA GLY A 313 8.84 24.12 -2.53
C GLY A 313 7.37 23.94 -2.92
N ILE A 314 6.47 23.74 -1.96
CA ILE A 314 5.03 23.59 -2.18
C ILE A 314 4.23 24.80 -1.70
N SER A 315 3.00 24.92 -2.20
CA SER A 315 2.10 26.03 -1.82
C SER A 315 1.88 26.11 -0.32
N GLU A 316 1.90 27.30 0.24
CA GLU A 316 1.51 27.56 1.63
C GLU A 316 0.00 27.45 1.86
N GLU A 317 -0.80 27.45 0.79
CA GLU A 317 -2.25 27.22 0.86
C GLU A 317 -2.54 25.87 1.52
N LYS A 318 -3.50 25.87 2.47
CA LYS A 318 -3.88 24.66 3.20
C LYS A 318 -4.71 23.75 2.30
N PHE A 319 -4.41 22.44 2.32
CA PHE A 319 -5.08 21.40 1.54
C PHE A 319 -5.03 21.62 0.02
N PHE A 320 -3.94 22.23 -0.46
CA PHE A 320 -3.73 22.50 -1.87
C PHE A 320 -3.32 21.25 -2.63
N VAL A 321 -3.99 21.01 -3.78
CA VAL A 321 -3.62 19.96 -4.74
C VAL A 321 -3.33 20.62 -6.08
N PRO A 322 -2.08 20.56 -6.59
CA PRO A 322 -1.70 21.12 -7.88
C PRO A 322 -2.52 20.57 -9.04
N ALA A 323 -2.78 21.37 -10.06
CA ALA A 323 -3.52 20.95 -11.25
C ALA A 323 -2.83 19.77 -11.96
N GLY A 324 -1.50 19.78 -12.07
CA GLY A 324 -0.72 18.70 -12.67
C GLY A 324 -0.88 17.36 -11.93
N VAL A 325 -0.99 17.37 -10.59
CA VAL A 325 -1.25 16.17 -9.79
C VAL A 325 -2.66 15.64 -10.02
N LYS A 326 -3.66 16.52 -10.12
CA LYS A 326 -5.04 16.12 -10.45
C LYS A 326 -5.13 15.48 -11.83
N GLU A 327 -4.47 16.07 -12.82
CA GLU A 327 -4.42 15.54 -14.19
C GLU A 327 -3.73 14.16 -14.21
N PHE A 328 -2.59 14.03 -13.54
CA PHE A 328 -1.88 12.75 -13.40
C PHE A 328 -2.77 11.63 -12.84
N PHE A 329 -3.50 11.87 -11.78
CA PHE A 329 -4.39 10.85 -11.22
C PHE A 329 -5.65 10.61 -12.07
N ASN A 330 -6.14 11.61 -12.80
CA ASN A 330 -7.18 11.39 -13.80
C ASN A 330 -6.71 10.45 -14.91
N GLU A 331 -5.49 10.65 -15.42
CA GLU A 331 -4.88 9.74 -16.39
C GLU A 331 -4.68 8.34 -15.81
N ARG A 332 -4.22 8.26 -14.56
CA ARG A 332 -4.07 6.99 -13.85
C ARG A 332 -5.40 6.25 -13.71
N LYS A 333 -6.48 6.94 -13.40
CA LYS A 333 -7.85 6.40 -13.33
C LYS A 333 -8.29 5.82 -14.67
N GLU A 334 -8.04 6.53 -15.78
CA GLU A 334 -8.36 6.00 -17.11
C GLU A 334 -7.56 4.74 -17.47
N LEU A 335 -6.30 4.66 -17.03
CA LEU A 335 -5.51 3.43 -17.18
C LEU A 335 -6.11 2.28 -16.37
N MET A 336 -6.54 2.52 -15.14
CA MET A 336 -7.18 1.49 -14.30
C MET A 336 -8.51 1.01 -14.91
N LYS A 337 -9.31 1.90 -15.48
CA LYS A 337 -10.52 1.51 -16.23
C LYS A 337 -10.22 0.55 -17.38
N LYS A 338 -9.12 0.79 -18.14
CA LYS A 338 -8.71 -0.12 -19.21
C LYS A 338 -8.31 -1.51 -18.67
N LYS A 339 -7.63 -1.55 -17.53
CA LYS A 339 -7.28 -2.82 -16.86
C LYS A 339 -8.54 -3.55 -16.39
N LYS A 340 -9.52 -2.84 -15.83
CA LYS A 340 -10.82 -3.40 -15.47
C LYS A 340 -11.51 -4.04 -16.66
N ILE A 341 -11.64 -3.33 -17.77
CA ILE A 341 -12.25 -3.86 -19.00
C ILE A 341 -11.51 -5.12 -19.47
N HIS A 342 -10.19 -5.09 -19.50
CA HIS A 342 -9.40 -6.26 -19.87
C HIS A 342 -9.64 -7.46 -18.94
N PHE A 343 -9.72 -7.23 -17.63
CA PHE A 343 -10.06 -8.28 -16.66
C PHE A 343 -11.49 -8.81 -16.87
N GLU A 344 -12.47 -7.94 -17.10
CA GLU A 344 -13.85 -8.32 -17.36
C GLU A 344 -13.98 -9.18 -18.62
N ASP A 345 -13.28 -8.83 -19.69
CA ASP A 345 -13.23 -9.62 -20.95
C ASP A 345 -12.58 -10.98 -20.69
N MET A 346 -11.46 -11.03 -19.97
CA MET A 346 -10.79 -12.27 -19.57
C MET A 346 -11.73 -13.13 -18.70
N PHE A 347 -12.37 -12.56 -17.70
CA PHE A 347 -13.30 -13.27 -16.81
C PHE A 347 -14.55 -13.77 -17.56
N SER A 348 -15.05 -13.03 -18.56
CA SER A 348 -16.13 -13.47 -19.43
C SER A 348 -15.74 -14.73 -20.23
N ASN A 349 -14.51 -14.78 -20.74
CA ASN A 349 -14.00 -15.96 -21.43
C ASN A 349 -13.74 -17.14 -20.49
N TYR A 350 -13.21 -16.85 -19.28
CA TYR A 350 -13.10 -17.81 -18.21
C TYR A 350 -14.45 -18.45 -17.86
N GLN A 351 -15.49 -17.64 -17.74
CA GLN A 351 -16.85 -18.10 -17.44
C GLN A 351 -17.39 -19.03 -18.51
N LYS A 352 -17.10 -18.81 -19.80
CA LYS A 352 -17.49 -19.72 -20.88
C LYS A 352 -16.81 -21.07 -20.78
N SER A 353 -15.52 -21.08 -20.38
CA SER A 353 -14.70 -22.30 -20.31
C SER A 353 -14.85 -23.07 -19.00
N TYR A 354 -15.10 -22.36 -17.87
CA TYR A 354 -15.09 -22.90 -16.50
C TYR A 354 -16.32 -22.41 -15.71
N GLN A 355 -17.52 -22.71 -16.20
CA GLN A 355 -18.80 -22.20 -15.67
C GLN A 355 -18.98 -22.43 -14.16
N ALA A 356 -18.66 -23.63 -13.67
CA ALA A 356 -18.81 -23.98 -12.26
C ALA A 356 -17.89 -23.13 -11.37
N LEU A 357 -16.60 -23.01 -11.73
CA LEU A 357 -15.62 -22.22 -10.97
C LEU A 357 -15.96 -20.74 -11.00
N ALA A 358 -16.40 -20.21 -12.15
CA ALA A 358 -16.83 -18.81 -12.25
C ALA A 358 -18.06 -18.51 -11.36
N ALA A 359 -18.98 -19.46 -11.23
CA ALA A 359 -20.13 -19.33 -10.34
C ALA A 359 -19.71 -19.33 -8.85
N GLU A 360 -18.69 -20.11 -8.48
CA GLU A 360 -18.12 -20.11 -7.13
C GLU A 360 -17.44 -18.78 -6.82
N ILE A 361 -16.60 -18.25 -7.74
CA ILE A 361 -15.95 -16.93 -7.58
C ILE A 361 -16.98 -15.82 -7.34
N LYS A 362 -18.10 -15.81 -8.10
CA LYS A 362 -19.18 -14.83 -7.91
C LYS A 362 -19.78 -14.92 -6.51
N LYS A 363 -19.98 -16.14 -5.99
CA LYS A 363 -20.51 -16.34 -4.62
C LYS A 363 -19.53 -15.85 -3.55
N LEU A 364 -18.21 -15.98 -3.76
CA LEU A 364 -17.20 -15.43 -2.85
C LEU A 364 -17.31 -13.90 -2.76
N LYS A 365 -17.49 -13.23 -3.90
CA LYS A 365 -17.66 -11.77 -3.94
C LYS A 365 -18.95 -11.31 -3.20
N ASP A 366 -20.01 -12.10 -3.25
CA ASP A 366 -21.27 -11.79 -2.57
C ASP A 366 -21.23 -12.02 -1.05
N HIS A 367 -20.09 -12.45 -0.49
CA HIS A 367 -19.91 -12.81 0.93
C HIS A 367 -21.01 -13.77 1.47
N SER A 368 -21.65 -14.52 0.59
CA SER A 368 -22.75 -15.40 0.96
C SER A 368 -22.24 -16.71 1.56
N ILE A 369 -22.67 -17.00 2.79
CA ILE A 369 -22.44 -18.32 3.40
C ILE A 369 -23.28 -19.35 2.65
N PRO A 370 -22.69 -20.41 2.07
CA PRO A 370 -23.46 -21.45 1.40
C PRO A 370 -24.55 -22.01 2.32
N HIS A 371 -25.79 -22.10 1.81
CA HIS A 371 -26.92 -22.60 2.60
C HIS A 371 -26.65 -23.97 3.23
N ALA A 372 -25.94 -24.85 2.51
CA ALA A 372 -25.53 -26.17 3.02
C ALA A 372 -24.61 -26.05 4.25
N LEU A 373 -23.64 -25.13 4.24
CA LEU A 373 -22.75 -24.87 5.38
C LEU A 373 -23.54 -24.29 6.56
N LYS A 374 -24.42 -23.30 6.32
CA LYS A 374 -25.28 -22.73 7.35
C LYS A 374 -26.16 -23.81 8.01
N LYS A 375 -26.73 -24.70 7.20
CA LYS A 375 -27.54 -25.84 7.71
C LYS A 375 -26.67 -26.84 8.49
N ALA A 376 -25.46 -27.18 7.99
CA ALA A 376 -24.55 -28.06 8.70
C ALA A 376 -24.14 -27.50 10.06
N LEU A 377 -23.81 -26.19 10.14
CA LEU A 377 -23.45 -25.51 11.38
C LEU A 377 -24.59 -25.50 12.41
N GLN A 378 -25.86 -25.40 11.96
CA GLN A 378 -27.04 -25.46 12.84
C GLN A 378 -27.27 -26.84 13.43
N HIS A 379 -26.74 -27.89 12.82
CA HIS A 379 -26.91 -29.30 13.24
C HIS A 379 -25.71 -29.89 13.92
N LEU A 380 -24.62 -29.07 14.11
CA LEU A 380 -23.48 -29.48 14.89
C LEU A 380 -23.90 -29.70 16.34
N SER A 381 -23.66 -30.91 16.83
CA SER A 381 -23.82 -31.25 18.25
C SER A 381 -22.48 -31.77 18.74
N PHE A 382 -22.11 -31.37 19.94
CA PHE A 382 -20.91 -31.83 20.60
C PHE A 382 -21.29 -32.55 21.89
N GLU A 383 -20.53 -33.61 22.23
CA GLU A 383 -20.68 -34.24 23.52
C GLU A 383 -20.38 -33.27 24.66
N GLU A 384 -21.10 -33.38 25.75
CA GLU A 384 -20.81 -32.60 26.96
C GLU A 384 -19.35 -32.85 27.39
N LYS A 385 -18.58 -31.79 27.64
CA LYS A 385 -17.17 -31.83 28.12
C LYS A 385 -16.12 -32.22 27.07
N VAL A 386 -16.29 -31.86 25.83
CA VAL A 386 -15.22 -31.96 24.82
C VAL A 386 -14.29 -30.76 24.92
N ALA A 387 -12.96 -30.99 24.91
CA ALA A 387 -11.99 -29.91 24.85
C ALA A 387 -12.12 -29.16 23.52
N GLY A 388 -12.17 -27.81 23.54
CA GLY A 388 -12.39 -26.98 22.36
C GLY A 388 -11.48 -27.32 21.17
N ARG A 389 -10.24 -27.76 21.42
CA ARG A 389 -9.33 -28.22 20.35
C ARG A 389 -9.72 -29.53 19.64
N LYS A 390 -10.77 -30.22 20.12
CA LYS A 390 -11.32 -31.45 19.52
C LYS A 390 -12.64 -31.19 18.81
N CYS A 391 -13.19 -29.99 18.94
CA CYS A 391 -14.33 -29.53 18.17
C CYS A 391 -13.85 -29.00 16.82
#